data_68c7c5dcd8a3854c83dfc67b712600fa
#
_entry.id   68c7c5dcd8a3854c83dfc67b712600fa
#
_cell.length_a   1.000
_cell.length_b   1.000
_cell.length_c   1.000
_cell.angle_alpha   90.00
_cell.angle_beta   90.00
_cell.angle_gamma   90.00
#
_symmetry.space_group_name_H-M   'P 1'
#
loop_
_entity.id
_entity.type
_entity.pdbx_description
1 polymer ?
#
loop_
_entity_poly.entity_id
_entity_poly.type
_entity_poly.pdbx_seq_one_letter_code
_entity_poly.pdbx_strand_id
1 'polypeptide(L)'
;GAYTVTAIKETLEKTNLGELKLGDKVNLERCLKVGDRLDGHFVQGHVDQTAICTYVGNENGSWTFTFKYDDKNNNITIEKGSITINGVSLTVVNSKKSEFSVAIIPYTFENTNFNSFSVGTLVNLEFDVFGKYVTKLFKKK
;
A
#
# COMPACT_ATOMS: atom_id res chain seq x y z
N GLY A 1 -9.47 23.26 -7.03
CA GLY A 1 -9.17 22.87 -8.40
C GLY A 1 -9.49 21.41 -8.63
N ALA A 2 -9.53 21.00 -9.89
CA ALA A 2 -9.74 19.62 -10.29
C ALA A 2 -8.70 19.25 -11.36
N TYR A 3 -8.38 17.98 -11.47
CA TYR A 3 -7.57 17.44 -12.56
C TYR A 3 -8.17 16.10 -13.02
N THR A 4 -7.87 15.71 -14.24
CA THR A 4 -8.36 14.48 -14.85
C THR A 4 -7.20 13.50 -15.03
N VAL A 5 -7.44 12.25 -14.70
CA VAL A 5 -6.50 11.14 -14.94
C VAL A 5 -7.20 10.12 -15.83
N THR A 6 -6.50 9.67 -16.88
CA THR A 6 -6.97 8.58 -17.73
C THR A 6 -6.30 7.28 -17.30
N ALA A 7 -7.08 6.31 -16.86
CA ALA A 7 -6.60 4.99 -16.51
C ALA A 7 -6.72 4.06 -17.73
N ILE A 8 -5.62 3.38 -18.08
CA ILE A 8 -5.62 2.33 -19.10
C ILE A 8 -6.12 1.00 -18.50
N LYS A 9 -6.42 0.02 -19.36
CA LYS A 9 -6.93 -1.29 -18.95
C LYS A 9 -6.08 -1.96 -17.86
N GLU A 10 -4.77 -1.99 -18.03
CA GLU A 10 -3.84 -2.58 -17.05
C GLU A 10 -3.96 -1.89 -15.67
N THR A 11 -4.09 -0.58 -15.65
CA THR A 11 -4.28 0.18 -14.40
C THR A 11 -5.57 -0.22 -13.70
N LEU A 12 -6.66 -0.39 -14.45
CA LEU A 12 -7.95 -0.81 -13.89
C LEU A 12 -7.94 -2.26 -13.40
N GLU A 13 -7.15 -3.13 -14.03
CA GLU A 13 -7.03 -4.54 -13.63
C GLU A 13 -6.14 -4.74 -12.39
N LYS A 14 -5.11 -3.92 -12.22
CA LYS A 14 -4.14 -4.05 -11.11
C LYS A 14 -4.47 -3.23 -9.87
N THR A 15 -5.37 -2.28 -9.99
CA THR A 15 -5.68 -1.33 -8.92
C THR A 15 -7.15 -1.37 -8.52
N ASN A 16 -7.48 -0.71 -7.41
CA ASN A 16 -8.87 -0.50 -7.00
C ASN A 16 -9.56 0.67 -7.70
N LEU A 17 -8.91 1.33 -8.67
CA LEU A 17 -9.46 2.53 -9.31
C LEU A 17 -10.78 2.28 -10.05
N GLY A 18 -10.96 1.07 -10.60
CA GLY A 18 -12.20 0.68 -11.27
C GLY A 18 -13.42 0.57 -10.34
N GLU A 19 -13.21 0.49 -9.03
CA GLU A 19 -14.27 0.38 -8.03
C GLU A 19 -14.63 1.72 -7.36
N LEU A 20 -13.88 2.79 -7.67
CA LEU A 20 -14.11 4.11 -7.07
C LEU A 20 -15.45 4.70 -7.53
N LYS A 21 -16.13 5.34 -6.59
CA LYS A 21 -17.40 6.02 -6.79
C LYS A 21 -17.26 7.52 -6.54
N LEU A 22 -18.22 8.29 -7.03
CA LEU A 22 -18.30 9.71 -6.73
C LEU A 22 -18.29 9.95 -5.22
N GLY A 23 -17.38 10.80 -4.77
CA GLY A 23 -17.19 11.14 -3.36
C GLY A 23 -16.15 10.31 -2.63
N ASP A 24 -15.65 9.23 -3.22
CA ASP A 24 -14.56 8.46 -2.62
C ASP A 24 -13.30 9.30 -2.52
N LYS A 25 -12.60 9.17 -1.40
CA LYS A 25 -11.36 9.88 -1.14
C LYS A 25 -10.16 9.05 -1.61
N VAL A 26 -9.22 9.71 -2.26
CA VAL A 26 -7.94 9.12 -2.68
C VAL A 26 -6.79 9.88 -2.04
N ASN A 27 -5.72 9.17 -1.70
CA ASN A 27 -4.49 9.81 -1.26
C ASN A 27 -3.77 10.42 -2.46
N LEU A 28 -3.19 11.60 -2.27
CA LEU A 28 -2.37 12.28 -3.27
C LEU A 28 -0.98 12.52 -2.70
N GLU A 29 0.03 12.13 -3.47
CA GLU A 29 1.43 12.32 -3.13
C GLU A 29 2.15 13.00 -4.29
N ARG A 30 3.00 13.96 -3.99
CA ARG A 30 3.89 14.57 -4.99
C ARG A 30 5.11 13.71 -5.20
N CYS A 31 5.66 13.73 -6.41
CA CYS A 31 6.96 13.13 -6.67
C CYS A 31 8.04 13.81 -5.84
N LEU A 32 9.00 13.02 -5.33
CA LEU A 32 10.21 13.52 -4.70
C LEU A 32 11.02 14.38 -5.70
N LYS A 33 11.54 15.50 -5.23
CA LYS A 33 12.52 16.30 -5.95
C LYS A 33 13.93 15.94 -5.50
N VAL A 34 14.90 16.18 -6.35
CA VAL A 34 16.31 16.05 -5.95
C VAL A 34 16.61 17.02 -4.81
N GLY A 35 17.12 16.51 -3.70
CA GLY A 35 17.38 17.28 -2.48
C GLY A 35 16.28 17.22 -1.42
N ASP A 36 15.11 16.64 -1.73
CA ASP A 36 14.07 16.39 -0.72
C ASP A 36 14.52 15.34 0.30
N ARG A 37 13.94 15.39 1.49
CA ARG A 37 14.12 14.37 2.52
C ARG A 37 13.27 13.14 2.16
N LEU A 38 13.85 11.96 2.34
CA LEU A 38 13.13 10.70 2.22
C LEU A 38 12.51 10.34 3.58
N ASP A 39 11.24 10.61 3.75
CA ASP A 39 10.50 10.34 4.99
C ASP A 39 9.81 8.95 5.03
N GLY A 40 10.25 8.04 4.19
CA GLY A 40 9.74 6.68 4.07
C GLY A 40 10.70 5.82 3.27
N HIS A 41 10.20 5.04 2.33
CA HIS A 41 11.02 4.29 1.38
C HIS A 41 10.79 4.78 -0.04
N PHE A 42 11.54 4.26 -1.01
CA PHE A 42 11.36 4.59 -2.43
C PHE A 42 10.05 4.02 -2.94
N VAL A 43 9.06 4.90 -3.14
CA VAL A 43 7.77 4.59 -3.73
C VAL A 43 7.77 5.06 -5.18
N GLN A 44 7.57 4.14 -6.11
CA GLN A 44 7.59 4.43 -7.54
C GLN A 44 6.22 4.85 -8.07
N GLY A 45 5.14 4.58 -7.31
CA GLY A 45 3.77 4.73 -7.78
C GLY A 45 3.36 3.61 -8.75
N HIS A 46 3.95 2.43 -8.62
CA HIS A 46 3.71 1.26 -9.47
C HIS A 46 3.00 0.17 -8.65
N VAL A 47 1.68 0.17 -8.71
CA VAL A 47 0.86 -0.82 -8.01
C VAL A 47 1.14 -2.22 -8.56
N ASP A 48 1.49 -3.15 -7.68
CA ASP A 48 1.73 -4.55 -8.03
C ASP A 48 0.44 -5.36 -8.08
N GLN A 49 -0.41 -5.17 -7.08
CA GLN A 49 -1.70 -5.84 -6.94
C GLN A 49 -2.58 -5.14 -5.91
N THR A 50 -3.79 -5.61 -5.77
CA THR A 50 -4.69 -5.23 -4.68
C THR A 50 -4.59 -6.20 -3.50
N ALA A 51 -5.08 -5.75 -2.35
CA ALA A 51 -5.26 -6.56 -1.15
C ALA A 51 -6.57 -6.21 -0.47
N ILE A 52 -7.05 -7.11 0.38
CA ILE A 52 -8.28 -6.92 1.15
C ILE A 52 -7.94 -6.69 2.61
N CYS A 53 -8.49 -5.62 3.20
CA CYS A 53 -8.42 -5.38 4.62
C CYS A 53 -9.24 -6.44 5.37
N THR A 54 -8.59 -7.18 6.27
CA THR A 54 -9.22 -8.28 7.02
C THR A 54 -9.40 -7.94 8.51
N TYR A 55 -8.73 -6.92 9.00
CA TYR A 55 -8.83 -6.47 10.39
C TYR A 55 -8.58 -4.98 10.51
N VAL A 56 -9.34 -4.33 11.36
CA VAL A 56 -9.15 -2.94 11.79
C VAL A 56 -9.29 -2.87 13.30
N GLY A 57 -8.29 -2.38 14.01
CA GLY A 57 -8.32 -2.21 15.45
C GLY A 57 -7.69 -0.91 15.91
N ASN A 58 -8.17 -0.37 17.01
CA ASN A 58 -7.58 0.78 17.69
C ASN A 58 -7.06 0.32 19.04
N GLU A 59 -5.76 0.45 19.26
CA GLU A 59 -5.08 0.09 20.49
C GLU A 59 -4.36 1.32 21.03
N ASN A 60 -4.97 1.98 22.01
CA ASN A 60 -4.38 3.12 22.72
C ASN A 60 -3.90 4.27 21.81
N GLY A 61 -4.68 4.60 20.78
CA GLY A 61 -4.36 5.71 19.85
C GLY A 61 -3.47 5.29 18.67
N SER A 62 -3.08 4.04 18.58
CA SER A 62 -2.48 3.44 17.38
C SER A 62 -3.52 2.58 16.67
N TRP A 63 -3.59 2.68 15.36
CA TRP A 63 -4.50 1.89 14.54
C TRP A 63 -3.75 0.73 13.89
N THR A 64 -4.26 -0.48 14.08
CA THR A 64 -3.73 -1.68 13.42
C THR A 64 -4.65 -2.10 12.29
N PHE A 65 -4.08 -2.34 11.12
CA PHE A 65 -4.77 -2.87 9.94
C PHE A 65 -4.07 -4.13 9.48
N THR A 66 -4.84 -5.16 9.14
CA THR A 66 -4.31 -6.39 8.55
C THR A 66 -4.85 -6.54 7.13
N PHE A 67 -3.98 -6.94 6.22
CA PHE A 67 -4.29 -7.08 4.80
C PHE A 67 -3.89 -8.46 4.30
N LYS A 68 -4.76 -9.06 3.49
CA LYS A 68 -4.51 -10.31 2.80
C LYS A 68 -4.36 -10.06 1.31
N TYR A 69 -3.34 -10.64 0.69
CA TYR A 69 -3.01 -10.50 -0.73
C TYR A 69 -2.71 -11.84 -1.39
N ASP A 70 -2.69 -11.87 -2.73
CA ASP A 70 -2.36 -13.07 -3.52
C ASP A 70 -0.84 -13.24 -3.62
N ASP A 71 -0.32 -14.39 -3.21
CA ASP A 71 1.11 -14.70 -3.25
C ASP A 71 1.60 -15.31 -4.58
N LYS A 72 0.71 -15.46 -5.58
CA LYS A 72 1.06 -16.06 -6.89
C LYS A 72 2.17 -15.33 -7.63
N ASN A 73 2.29 -14.02 -7.44
CA ASN A 73 3.33 -13.21 -8.07
C ASN A 73 4.66 -13.25 -7.32
N ASN A 74 4.77 -14.05 -6.26
CA ASN A 74 5.94 -14.13 -5.36
C ASN A 74 6.33 -12.78 -4.75
N ASN A 75 5.38 -11.89 -4.59
CA ASN A 75 5.56 -10.70 -3.78
C ASN A 75 5.69 -11.11 -2.33
N ILE A 76 6.64 -10.51 -1.64
CA ILE A 76 6.94 -10.81 -0.23
C ILE A 76 6.95 -9.54 0.60
N THR A 77 6.55 -9.69 1.84
CA THR A 77 6.84 -8.71 2.90
C THR A 77 7.86 -9.30 3.86
N ILE A 78 8.55 -8.44 4.58
CA ILE A 78 9.44 -8.85 5.67
C ILE A 78 9.07 -8.08 6.93
N GLU A 79 9.26 -8.70 8.09
CA GLU A 79 9.04 -8.06 9.38
C GLU A 79 9.89 -6.79 9.49
N LYS A 80 9.28 -5.66 9.89
CA LYS A 80 9.89 -4.33 9.94
C LYS A 80 10.37 -3.77 8.59
N GLY A 81 10.02 -4.42 7.48
CA GLY A 81 10.24 -3.89 6.13
C GLY A 81 9.22 -2.84 5.75
N SER A 82 9.32 -2.35 4.53
CA SER A 82 8.44 -1.30 4.00
C SER A 82 7.40 -1.87 3.05
N ILE A 83 6.23 -1.27 3.05
CA ILE A 83 5.12 -1.52 2.12
C ILE A 83 4.42 -0.21 1.80
N THR A 84 3.88 -0.09 0.60
CA THR A 84 3.04 1.04 0.23
C THR A 84 1.60 0.58 0.10
N ILE A 85 0.69 1.23 0.82
CA ILE A 85 -0.75 0.96 0.78
C ILE A 85 -1.47 2.23 0.37
N ASN A 86 -2.19 2.20 -0.75
CA ASN A 86 -2.86 3.37 -1.33
C ASN A 86 -1.93 4.61 -1.39
N GLY A 87 -0.66 4.40 -1.77
CA GLY A 87 0.34 5.45 -1.87
C GLY A 87 1.03 5.84 -0.56
N VAL A 88 0.63 5.31 0.58
CA VAL A 88 1.21 5.62 1.89
C VAL A 88 2.34 4.63 2.22
N SER A 89 3.54 5.15 2.50
CA SER A 89 4.70 4.37 2.96
C SER A 89 4.54 3.96 4.42
N LEU A 90 4.57 2.67 4.71
CA LEU A 90 4.31 2.11 6.03
C LEU A 90 5.30 1.00 6.38
N THR A 91 5.40 0.71 7.67
CA THR A 91 6.22 -0.38 8.20
C THR A 91 5.37 -1.64 8.41
N VAL A 92 5.87 -2.76 7.90
CA VAL A 92 5.23 -4.07 8.05
C VAL A 92 5.45 -4.62 9.45
N VAL A 93 4.38 -5.13 10.03
CA VAL A 93 4.39 -5.94 11.26
C VAL A 93 3.61 -7.24 11.01
N ASN A 94 3.92 -8.29 11.75
CA ASN A 94 3.27 -9.60 11.60
C ASN A 94 3.31 -10.12 10.16
N SER A 95 4.48 -10.07 9.52
CA SER A 95 4.66 -10.54 8.16
C SER A 95 4.45 -12.04 8.05
N LYS A 96 3.56 -12.46 7.15
CA LYS A 96 3.28 -13.86 6.78
C LYS A 96 3.34 -14.01 5.26
N LYS A 97 3.16 -15.23 4.76
CA LYS A 97 3.29 -15.52 3.33
C LYS A 97 2.36 -14.70 2.42
N SER A 98 1.11 -14.50 2.84
CA SER A 98 0.10 -13.79 2.03
C SER A 98 -0.74 -12.81 2.88
N GLU A 99 -0.20 -12.43 4.02
CA GLU A 99 -0.85 -11.53 4.98
C GLU A 99 0.21 -10.72 5.72
N PHE A 100 -0.10 -9.49 6.03
CA PHE A 100 0.70 -8.65 6.90
C PHE A 100 -0.20 -7.65 7.62
N SER A 101 0.34 -7.04 8.67
CA SER A 101 -0.30 -5.92 9.35
C SER A 101 0.57 -4.67 9.27
N VAL A 102 -0.05 -3.53 9.52
CA VAL A 102 0.60 -2.24 9.73
C VAL A 102 0.00 -1.57 10.95
N ALA A 103 0.82 -0.83 11.69
CA ALA A 103 0.37 0.03 12.76
C ALA A 103 0.59 1.48 12.32
N ILE A 104 -0.46 2.30 12.35
CA ILE A 104 -0.38 3.69 11.93
C ILE A 104 -0.65 4.64 13.10
N ILE A 105 0.05 5.76 13.08
CA ILE A 105 -0.11 6.82 14.06
C ILE A 105 -1.37 7.65 13.77
N PRO A 106 -1.90 8.39 14.76
CA PRO A 106 -3.10 9.22 14.56
C PRO A 106 -2.99 10.19 13.37
N TYR A 107 -1.84 10.82 13.18
CA TYR A 107 -1.60 11.72 12.06
C TYR A 107 -1.88 11.06 10.71
N THR A 108 -1.36 9.85 10.48
CA THR A 108 -1.58 9.10 9.24
C THR A 108 -3.04 8.69 9.09
N PHE A 109 -3.68 8.27 10.16
CA PHE A 109 -5.10 7.92 10.16
C PHE A 109 -5.98 9.11 9.75
N GLU A 110 -5.70 10.30 10.28
CA GLU A 110 -6.49 11.50 10.05
C GLU A 110 -6.25 12.13 8.67
N ASN A 111 -5.03 12.01 8.14
CA ASN A 111 -4.60 12.71 6.92
C ASN A 111 -4.57 11.84 5.67
N THR A 112 -5.02 10.59 5.76
CA THR A 112 -5.12 9.66 4.62
C THR A 112 -6.48 9.01 4.57
N ASN A 113 -6.76 8.23 3.53
CA ASN A 113 -8.01 7.49 3.44
C ASN A 113 -8.08 6.24 4.34
N PHE A 114 -7.09 5.98 5.19
CA PHE A 114 -7.14 4.93 6.20
C PHE A 114 -8.31 5.08 7.18
N ASN A 115 -8.74 6.31 7.44
CA ASN A 115 -9.90 6.58 8.31
C ASN A 115 -11.24 6.05 7.75
N SER A 116 -11.28 5.69 6.48
CA SER A 116 -12.45 5.10 5.83
C SER A 116 -12.38 3.58 5.67
N PHE A 117 -11.27 2.95 6.08
CA PHE A 117 -11.10 1.51 5.91
C PHE A 117 -11.96 0.71 6.89
N SER A 118 -12.54 -0.35 6.39
CA SER A 118 -13.23 -1.39 7.15
C SER A 118 -12.83 -2.77 6.65
N VAL A 119 -13.21 -3.81 7.35
CA VAL A 119 -13.03 -5.19 6.86
C VAL A 119 -13.73 -5.33 5.51
N GLY A 120 -13.01 -5.83 4.52
CA GLY A 120 -13.47 -5.97 3.13
C GLY A 120 -13.01 -4.83 2.20
N THR A 121 -12.44 -3.73 2.72
CA THR A 121 -11.92 -2.65 1.88
C THR A 121 -10.80 -3.15 0.99
N LEU A 122 -10.91 -2.88 -0.32
CA LEU A 122 -9.89 -3.18 -1.32
C LEU A 122 -8.87 -2.03 -1.38
N VAL A 123 -7.61 -2.36 -1.28
CA VAL A 123 -6.49 -1.40 -1.30
C VAL A 123 -5.47 -1.74 -2.37
N ASN A 124 -4.71 -0.75 -2.83
CA ASN A 124 -3.58 -0.93 -3.72
C ASN A 124 -2.31 -1.22 -2.93
N LEU A 125 -1.53 -2.20 -3.35
CA LEU A 125 -0.21 -2.51 -2.81
C LEU A 125 0.90 -2.24 -3.82
N GLU A 126 1.95 -1.59 -3.36
CA GLU A 126 3.25 -1.56 -4.00
C GLU A 126 4.27 -2.14 -3.03
N PHE A 127 4.90 -3.26 -3.41
CA PHE A 127 5.94 -3.90 -2.61
C PHE A 127 7.26 -3.16 -2.77
N ASP A 128 8.11 -3.22 -1.74
CA ASP A 128 9.41 -2.56 -1.76
C ASP A 128 10.25 -3.05 -2.96
N VAL A 129 10.75 -2.11 -3.74
CA VAL A 129 11.55 -2.40 -4.93
C VAL A 129 12.81 -3.21 -4.59
N PHE A 130 13.42 -3.01 -3.43
CA PHE A 130 14.56 -3.82 -2.98
C PHE A 130 14.21 -5.30 -2.86
N GLY A 131 13.04 -5.63 -2.31
CA GLY A 131 12.54 -7.00 -2.24
C GLY A 131 12.38 -7.63 -3.62
N LYS A 132 11.92 -6.87 -4.60
CA LYS A 132 11.77 -7.33 -6.00
C LYS A 132 13.12 -7.72 -6.62
N TYR A 133 14.15 -6.89 -6.47
CA TYR A 133 15.49 -7.17 -6.98
C TYR A 133 16.12 -8.38 -6.29
N VAL A 134 16.08 -8.44 -4.97
CA VAL A 134 16.61 -9.58 -4.19
C VAL A 134 15.92 -10.87 -4.61
N THR A 135 14.60 -10.91 -4.67
CA THR A 135 13.84 -12.10 -5.10
C THR A 135 14.24 -12.55 -6.51
N LYS A 136 14.46 -11.61 -7.43
CA LYS A 136 14.89 -11.93 -8.79
C LYS A 136 16.29 -12.54 -8.85
N LEU A 137 17.20 -12.07 -8.01
CA LEU A 137 18.56 -12.59 -7.95
C LEU A 137 18.61 -14.05 -7.45
N PHE A 138 17.80 -14.40 -6.47
CA PHE A 138 17.72 -15.76 -5.94
C PHE A 138 16.95 -16.75 -6.83
N LYS A 139 16.12 -16.29 -7.74
CA LYS A 139 15.39 -17.14 -8.71
C LYS A 139 16.20 -17.54 -9.95
N LYS A 140 17.44 -17.11 -10.08
CA LYS A 140 18.34 -17.47 -11.18
C LYS A 140 19.05 -18.83 -10.97
N LYS A 141 18.32 -19.82 -10.44
CA LYS A 141 18.79 -21.20 -10.46
C LYS A 141 17.79 -22.08 -11.18
#